data_88ab54b3228f4fb8f313e820826995de
#
_entry.id   88ab54b3228f4fb8f313e820826995de
#
_cell.length_a   1.000
_cell.length_b   1.000
_cell.length_c   1.000
_cell.angle_alpha   90.00
_cell.angle_beta   90.00
_cell.angle_gamma   90.00
#
_symmetry.space_group_name_H-M   'P 1'
#
loop_
_entity.id
_entity.type
_entity.pdbx_description
1 polymer ?
#
loop_
_entity_poly.entity_id
_entity_poly.type
_entity_poly.pdbx_seq_one_letter_code
_entity_poly.pdbx_strand_id
1 'polypeptide(L)'
;VILAVKDGRIAYHKAFGKFTYDSLAPVSLETVYDMASVTKVCATTLAVMKLYEQGKIALHKKLADYLPEVKGTNKEKLLIKDILLHQAGLVPFIPFYKEIIDSAGTARPDLFSSTASDSFSVKVADSFYMKKEWTDTMYSRLLQSPLGTPGKYVYSDNDFIFLAKLVEAITGTTLDKFVQTAFYRPMNLSTAGFRPAEYMPKRNIAPSEKEPVFRKQLIVGTVHDPGAAMLGGVAGHAGLFSDAYDMAAIMQLLLNGGIYNGKRYLQKETIDLFTAYHNKNSRRGLGFDKPEKDNYKRAEPYPALSASPLAFGHSGFTGTCVWADPAYRLVYVFLSNRLTPDGTNSKLIKMNVRTDILQAFYQAFGM
;
A
#
# COMPACT_ATOMS: atom_id res chain seq x y z
N VAL A 1 -2.47 -15.94 -6.04
CA VAL A 1 -3.36 -16.47 -5.00
C VAL A 1 -4.66 -15.68 -4.99
N ILE A 2 -5.78 -16.38 -4.86
CA ILE A 2 -7.11 -15.77 -4.80
C ILE A 2 -7.79 -16.27 -3.54
N LEU A 3 -8.36 -15.32 -2.75
CA LEU A 3 -9.13 -15.63 -1.57
C LEU A 3 -10.44 -14.83 -1.56
N ALA A 4 -11.54 -15.51 -1.30
CA ALA A 4 -12.85 -14.87 -1.07
C ALA A 4 -13.43 -15.36 0.26
N VAL A 5 -13.87 -14.41 1.09
CA VAL A 5 -14.58 -14.66 2.34
C VAL A 5 -16.02 -14.18 2.18
N LYS A 6 -16.98 -15.05 2.40
CA LYS A 6 -18.42 -14.75 2.36
C LYS A 6 -19.04 -15.04 3.73
N ASP A 7 -19.74 -14.06 4.29
CA ASP A 7 -20.36 -14.17 5.61
C ASP A 7 -19.40 -14.62 6.73
N GLY A 8 -18.15 -14.14 6.68
CA GLY A 8 -17.10 -14.46 7.66
C GLY A 8 -16.49 -15.86 7.51
N ARG A 9 -16.80 -16.58 6.42
CA ARG A 9 -16.24 -17.91 6.13
C ARG A 9 -15.47 -17.88 4.82
N ILE A 10 -14.31 -18.53 4.78
CA ILE A 10 -13.54 -18.71 3.54
C ILE A 10 -14.37 -19.56 2.58
N ALA A 11 -14.86 -18.95 1.51
CA ALA A 11 -15.61 -19.62 0.45
C ALA A 11 -14.69 -20.10 -0.68
N TYR A 12 -13.55 -19.44 -0.87
CA TYR A 12 -12.58 -19.80 -1.88
C TYR A 12 -11.17 -19.42 -1.43
N HIS A 13 -10.18 -20.32 -1.56
CA HIS A 13 -8.77 -20.02 -1.32
C HIS A 13 -7.91 -20.94 -2.17
N LYS A 14 -7.31 -20.42 -3.24
CA LYS A 14 -6.48 -21.21 -4.16
C LYS A 14 -5.24 -20.45 -4.63
N ALA A 15 -4.15 -21.22 -4.79
CA ALA A 15 -2.91 -20.78 -5.39
C ALA A 15 -2.81 -21.28 -6.83
N PHE A 16 -2.18 -20.51 -7.72
CA PHE A 16 -2.03 -20.80 -9.13
C PHE A 16 -0.62 -20.45 -9.61
N GLY A 17 -0.08 -21.27 -10.50
CA GLY A 17 1.16 -20.96 -11.21
C GLY A 17 2.43 -21.15 -10.39
N LYS A 18 3.46 -20.46 -10.81
CA LYS A 18 4.83 -20.54 -10.29
C LYS A 18 5.37 -19.14 -10.01
N PHE A 19 6.48 -19.04 -9.28
CA PHE A 19 7.11 -17.77 -8.92
C PHE A 19 7.58 -16.95 -10.12
N THR A 20 8.15 -17.62 -11.12
CA THR A 20 8.53 -17.02 -12.40
C THR A 20 8.22 -18.01 -13.54
N TYR A 21 8.28 -17.55 -14.78
CA TYR A 21 8.03 -18.42 -15.93
C TYR A 21 9.02 -19.60 -16.02
N ASP A 22 10.27 -19.38 -15.59
CA ASP A 22 11.35 -20.39 -15.64
C ASP A 22 11.50 -21.16 -14.32
N SER A 23 10.78 -20.77 -13.27
CA SER A 23 10.90 -21.39 -11.95
C SER A 23 10.15 -22.72 -11.91
N LEU A 24 10.71 -23.70 -11.17
CA LEU A 24 9.99 -24.92 -10.78
C LEU A 24 9.19 -24.73 -9.48
N ALA A 25 9.49 -23.68 -8.69
CA ALA A 25 8.83 -23.41 -7.43
C ALA A 25 7.35 -23.01 -7.65
N PRO A 26 6.38 -23.81 -7.17
CA PRO A 26 4.97 -23.47 -7.25
C PRO A 26 4.63 -22.33 -6.30
N VAL A 27 3.60 -21.58 -6.63
CA VAL A 27 2.93 -20.67 -5.69
C VAL A 27 2.14 -21.53 -4.70
N SER A 28 2.23 -21.21 -3.40
CA SER A 28 1.43 -21.82 -2.34
C SER A 28 0.42 -20.81 -1.75
N LEU A 29 -0.45 -21.27 -0.86
CA LEU A 29 -1.40 -20.39 -0.15
C LEU A 29 -0.68 -19.42 0.78
N GLU A 30 0.48 -19.82 1.31
CA GLU A 30 1.33 -19.08 2.24
C GLU A 30 2.36 -18.20 1.52
N THR A 31 2.33 -18.15 0.18
CA THR A 31 3.24 -17.30 -0.58
C THR A 31 3.00 -15.82 -0.23
N VAL A 32 4.08 -15.16 0.16
CA VAL A 32 4.08 -13.74 0.55
C VAL A 32 4.39 -12.87 -0.67
N TYR A 33 3.65 -11.78 -0.81
CA TYR A 33 3.75 -10.84 -1.93
C TYR A 33 4.05 -9.43 -1.46
N ASP A 34 4.73 -8.66 -2.31
CA ASP A 34 4.78 -7.20 -2.17
C ASP A 34 3.39 -6.60 -2.45
N MET A 35 2.82 -5.99 -1.45
CA MET A 35 1.47 -5.43 -1.50
C MET A 35 1.40 -4.10 -2.26
N ALA A 36 2.54 -3.47 -2.57
CA ALA A 36 2.60 -2.14 -3.20
C ALA A 36 1.63 -1.17 -2.52
N SER A 37 0.77 -0.49 -3.31
CA SER A 37 -0.16 0.52 -2.76
C SER A 37 -1.26 -0.01 -1.84
N VAL A 38 -1.44 -1.33 -1.71
CA VAL A 38 -2.31 -1.89 -0.66
C VAL A 38 -1.77 -1.52 0.74
N THR A 39 -0.46 -1.23 0.87
CA THR A 39 0.17 -0.64 2.06
C THR A 39 -0.61 0.58 2.57
N LYS A 40 -1.11 1.42 1.67
CA LYS A 40 -1.84 2.64 2.01
C LYS A 40 -3.05 2.36 2.90
N VAL A 41 -3.80 1.31 2.60
CA VAL A 41 -5.03 0.97 3.35
C VAL A 41 -4.78 -0.01 4.48
N CYS A 42 -3.92 -1.03 4.27
CA CYS A 42 -3.69 -2.08 5.25
C CYS A 42 -2.63 -1.73 6.32
N ALA A 43 -1.90 -0.62 6.16
CA ALA A 43 -0.95 -0.13 7.14
C ALA A 43 -1.21 1.34 7.50
N THR A 44 -0.95 2.28 6.58
CA THR A 44 -0.94 3.72 6.90
C THR A 44 -2.30 4.24 7.30
N THR A 45 -3.37 3.94 6.55
CA THR A 45 -4.73 4.37 6.89
C THR A 45 -5.19 3.74 8.20
N LEU A 46 -4.89 2.45 8.45
CA LEU A 46 -5.18 1.82 9.74
C LEU A 46 -4.53 2.57 10.91
N ALA A 47 -3.26 2.97 10.75
CA ALA A 47 -2.54 3.74 11.75
C ALA A 47 -3.20 5.11 12.00
N VAL A 48 -3.55 5.82 10.92
CA VAL A 48 -4.24 7.12 10.99
C VAL A 48 -5.62 6.97 11.64
N MET A 49 -6.41 5.95 11.29
CA MET A 49 -7.70 5.65 11.91
C MET A 49 -7.55 5.45 13.43
N LYS A 50 -6.54 4.68 13.85
CA LYS A 50 -6.27 4.44 15.28
C LYS A 50 -5.92 5.71 16.03
N LEU A 51 -5.08 6.57 15.45
CA LEU A 51 -4.71 7.84 16.04
C LEU A 51 -5.85 8.86 16.04
N TYR A 52 -6.73 8.81 15.02
CA TYR A 52 -7.95 9.59 14.96
C TYR A 52 -8.91 9.24 16.11
N GLU A 53 -9.17 7.96 16.36
CA GLU A 53 -10.01 7.50 17.48
C GLU A 53 -9.44 7.93 18.83
N GLN A 54 -8.12 7.99 18.96
CA GLN A 54 -7.43 8.43 20.17
C GLN A 54 -7.44 9.95 20.35
N GLY A 55 -8.05 10.69 19.43
CA GLY A 55 -8.03 12.17 19.44
C GLY A 55 -6.66 12.79 19.13
N LYS A 56 -5.69 11.96 18.70
CA LYS A 56 -4.31 12.42 18.39
C LYS A 56 -4.19 13.02 16.99
N ILE A 57 -5.11 12.70 16.09
CA ILE A 57 -5.23 13.29 14.75
C ILE A 57 -6.63 13.88 14.59
N ALA A 58 -6.73 15.07 13.99
CA ALA A 58 -7.99 15.67 13.58
C ALA A 58 -7.94 15.99 12.09
N LEU A 59 -8.96 15.56 11.34
CA LEU A 59 -8.99 15.63 9.87
C LEU A 59 -8.96 17.06 9.32
N HIS A 60 -9.47 18.03 10.08
CA HIS A 60 -9.51 19.46 9.73
C HIS A 60 -8.23 20.23 10.09
N LYS A 61 -7.29 19.59 10.78
CA LYS A 61 -6.01 20.19 11.15
C LYS A 61 -5.05 20.19 9.96
N LYS A 62 -4.10 21.13 10.01
CA LYS A 62 -3.04 21.27 9.01
C LYS A 62 -1.91 20.29 9.26
N LEU A 63 -1.20 19.94 8.21
CA LEU A 63 0.01 19.12 8.30
C LEU A 63 1.04 19.75 9.25
N ALA A 64 1.19 21.09 9.20
CA ALA A 64 2.10 21.86 10.09
C ALA A 64 1.72 21.82 11.58
N ASP A 65 0.50 21.42 11.94
CA ASP A 65 0.11 21.24 13.33
C ASP A 65 0.76 19.99 13.95
N TYR A 66 1.25 19.09 13.12
CA TYR A 66 1.85 17.81 13.51
C TYR A 66 3.31 17.66 13.07
N LEU A 67 3.68 18.25 11.94
CA LEU A 67 5.03 18.22 11.36
C LEU A 67 5.60 19.64 11.30
N PRO A 68 6.33 20.08 12.36
CA PRO A 68 6.86 21.45 12.42
C PRO A 68 7.77 21.82 11.24
N GLU A 69 8.46 20.86 10.67
CA GLU A 69 9.39 21.04 9.55
C GLU A 69 8.72 21.44 8.24
N VAL A 70 7.40 21.31 8.11
CA VAL A 70 6.68 21.79 6.93
C VAL A 70 6.33 23.29 7.01
N LYS A 71 6.50 23.93 8.18
CA LYS A 71 6.26 25.38 8.35
C LYS A 71 7.17 26.19 7.43
N GLY A 72 6.61 27.24 6.84
CA GLY A 72 7.32 28.05 5.86
C GLY A 72 7.44 27.44 4.47
N THR A 73 6.97 26.21 4.26
CA THR A 73 6.88 25.57 2.94
C THR A 73 5.46 25.71 2.37
N ASN A 74 5.31 25.40 1.07
CA ASN A 74 3.99 25.34 0.42
C ASN A 74 3.11 24.18 0.97
N LYS A 75 3.64 23.29 1.83
CA LYS A 75 2.92 22.18 2.47
C LYS A 75 2.28 22.58 3.81
N GLU A 76 2.62 23.73 4.37
CA GLU A 76 2.19 24.16 5.70
C GLU A 76 0.67 24.11 5.91
N LYS A 77 -0.09 24.50 4.88
CA LYS A 77 -1.55 24.63 4.97
C LYS A 77 -2.32 23.40 4.51
N LEU A 78 -1.66 22.30 4.13
CA LEU A 78 -2.32 21.08 3.68
C LEU A 78 -3.13 20.47 4.82
N LEU A 79 -4.41 20.17 4.57
CA LEU A 79 -5.29 19.52 5.54
C LEU A 79 -5.10 18.00 5.52
N ILE A 80 -5.12 17.38 6.69
CA ILE A 80 -5.02 15.91 6.81
C ILE A 80 -6.11 15.20 5.99
N LYS A 81 -7.33 15.75 5.98
CA LYS A 81 -8.44 15.22 5.17
C LYS A 81 -8.10 15.24 3.68
N ASP A 82 -7.55 16.33 3.17
CA ASP A 82 -7.26 16.47 1.73
C ASP A 82 -6.12 15.56 1.29
N ILE A 83 -5.12 15.34 2.16
CA ILE A 83 -4.05 14.36 1.95
C ILE A 83 -4.64 12.94 1.84
N LEU A 84 -5.52 12.54 2.76
CA LEU A 84 -6.19 11.22 2.71
C LEU A 84 -7.07 11.04 1.47
N LEU A 85 -7.59 12.13 0.90
CA LEU A 85 -8.44 12.12 -0.29
C LEU A 85 -7.65 12.24 -1.61
N HIS A 86 -6.33 12.38 -1.56
CA HIS A 86 -5.50 12.74 -2.71
C HIS A 86 -5.95 14.05 -3.39
N GLN A 87 -6.32 15.04 -2.57
CA GLN A 87 -6.80 16.36 -3.01
C GLN A 87 -5.95 17.50 -2.46
N ALA A 88 -4.83 17.19 -1.81
CA ALA A 88 -3.90 18.18 -1.25
C ALA A 88 -3.09 18.93 -2.34
N GLY A 89 -3.12 18.46 -3.59
CA GLY A 89 -2.34 19.04 -4.68
C GLY A 89 -0.89 18.57 -4.73
N LEU A 90 -0.52 17.52 -4.00
CA LEU A 90 0.82 16.94 -4.09
C LEU A 90 1.05 16.28 -5.45
N VAL A 91 2.28 16.39 -5.96
CA VAL A 91 2.67 15.70 -7.20
C VAL A 91 2.52 14.19 -7.04
N PRO A 92 2.19 13.42 -8.10
CA PRO A 92 1.92 11.98 -8.01
C PRO A 92 3.03 11.18 -7.34
N PHE A 93 4.28 11.41 -7.75
CA PHE A 93 5.49 10.80 -7.19
C PHE A 93 6.72 11.63 -7.57
N ILE A 94 7.84 11.38 -6.87
CA ILE A 94 9.15 11.96 -7.18
C ILE A 94 10.09 10.79 -7.49
N PRO A 95 10.66 10.71 -8.71
CA PRO A 95 11.54 9.61 -9.10
C PRO A 95 12.97 9.81 -8.55
N PHE A 96 13.12 9.81 -7.23
CA PHE A 96 14.38 10.08 -6.50
C PHE A 96 15.56 9.27 -7.04
N TYR A 97 15.35 8.02 -7.45
CA TYR A 97 16.41 7.17 -7.97
C TYR A 97 17.07 7.73 -9.24
N LYS A 98 16.35 8.54 -10.03
CA LYS A 98 16.92 9.15 -11.24
C LYS A 98 17.97 10.22 -10.95
N GLU A 99 17.98 10.79 -9.75
CA GLU A 99 18.98 11.78 -9.34
C GLU A 99 20.31 11.14 -8.91
N ILE A 100 20.32 9.83 -8.74
CA ILE A 100 21.45 9.10 -8.13
C ILE A 100 21.98 7.96 -9.01
N ILE A 101 21.53 7.92 -10.27
CA ILE A 101 22.07 7.07 -11.32
C ILE A 101 22.52 7.93 -12.49
N ASP A 102 23.51 7.46 -13.25
CA ASP A 102 23.92 8.08 -14.51
C ASP A 102 23.02 7.65 -15.68
N SER A 103 23.32 8.12 -16.89
CA SER A 103 22.57 7.77 -18.11
C SER A 103 22.60 6.28 -18.46
N ALA A 104 23.59 5.54 -17.96
CA ALA A 104 23.69 4.08 -18.11
C ALA A 104 22.99 3.32 -16.98
N GLY A 105 22.33 4.03 -16.04
CA GLY A 105 21.71 3.45 -14.85
C GLY A 105 22.73 2.96 -13.81
N THR A 106 23.96 3.49 -13.83
CA THR A 106 24.95 3.15 -12.81
C THR A 106 24.74 4.03 -11.59
N ALA A 107 24.61 3.39 -10.43
CA ALA A 107 24.46 4.11 -9.17
C ALA A 107 25.73 4.88 -8.81
N ARG A 108 25.57 6.07 -8.27
CA ARG A 108 26.68 6.92 -7.82
C ARG A 108 27.48 6.25 -6.70
N PRO A 109 28.79 6.05 -6.86
CA PRO A 109 29.61 5.29 -5.90
C PRO A 109 29.77 6.01 -4.55
N ASP A 110 29.59 7.33 -4.50
CA ASP A 110 29.59 8.11 -3.26
C ASP A 110 28.30 7.95 -2.42
N LEU A 111 27.25 7.39 -3.02
CA LEU A 111 25.94 7.20 -2.39
C LEU A 111 25.56 5.73 -2.16
N PHE A 112 26.26 4.78 -2.78
CA PHE A 112 25.96 3.36 -2.68
C PHE A 112 27.18 2.50 -2.38
N SER A 113 26.93 1.41 -1.63
CA SER A 113 27.92 0.37 -1.31
C SER A 113 27.29 -1.00 -1.49
N SER A 114 28.11 -1.98 -1.86
CA SER A 114 27.70 -3.41 -1.87
C SER A 114 27.65 -4.03 -0.47
N THR A 115 28.25 -3.37 0.52
CA THR A 115 28.31 -3.83 1.92
C THR A 115 27.69 -2.81 2.85
N ALA A 116 26.99 -3.30 3.88
CA ALA A 116 26.42 -2.46 4.92
C ALA A 116 27.53 -1.84 5.78
N SER A 117 27.32 -0.61 6.22
CA SER A 117 28.13 0.09 7.24
C SER A 117 27.26 1.15 7.93
N ASP A 118 27.81 1.84 8.95
CA ASP A 118 27.08 2.91 9.64
C ASP A 118 26.62 4.02 8.68
N SER A 119 27.44 4.37 7.68
CA SER A 119 27.11 5.36 6.66
C SER A 119 26.18 4.80 5.56
N PHE A 120 26.37 3.54 5.16
CA PHE A 120 25.59 2.86 4.13
C PHE A 120 24.65 1.84 4.77
N SER A 121 23.68 2.34 5.54
CA SER A 121 22.78 1.50 6.35
C SER A 121 21.41 1.27 5.74
N VAL A 122 21.03 1.99 4.68
CA VAL A 122 19.72 1.85 4.02
C VAL A 122 19.79 0.75 2.98
N LYS A 123 19.29 -0.44 3.30
CA LYS A 123 19.19 -1.56 2.35
C LYS A 123 18.13 -1.28 1.29
N VAL A 124 18.56 -1.13 0.04
CA VAL A 124 17.69 -0.84 -1.12
C VAL A 124 17.40 -2.12 -1.93
N ALA A 125 18.35 -3.05 -1.92
CA ALA A 125 18.23 -4.39 -2.48
C ALA A 125 19.32 -5.30 -1.89
N ASP A 126 19.46 -6.53 -2.38
CA ASP A 126 20.56 -7.41 -1.94
C ASP A 126 21.90 -6.85 -2.35
N SER A 127 22.84 -6.80 -1.38
CA SER A 127 24.18 -6.21 -1.58
C SER A 127 24.10 -4.82 -2.24
N PHE A 128 23.11 -4.03 -1.88
CA PHE A 128 22.91 -2.68 -2.42
C PHE A 128 22.37 -1.76 -1.31
N TYR A 129 23.28 -0.98 -0.73
CA TYR A 129 23.04 -0.14 0.44
C TYR A 129 23.25 1.32 0.09
N MET A 130 22.29 2.14 0.40
CA MET A 130 22.33 3.59 0.18
C MET A 130 22.84 4.30 1.43
N LYS A 131 23.50 5.42 1.22
CA LYS A 131 23.94 6.33 2.26
C LYS A 131 22.75 6.90 3.03
N LYS A 132 22.81 6.85 4.38
CA LYS A 132 21.68 7.21 5.25
C LYS A 132 21.23 8.67 5.05
N GLU A 133 22.16 9.59 4.92
CA GLU A 133 21.90 11.02 4.78
C GLU A 133 21.12 11.36 3.50
N TRP A 134 21.07 10.44 2.52
CA TRP A 134 20.27 10.66 1.32
C TRP A 134 18.76 10.60 1.58
N THR A 135 18.31 9.92 2.62
CA THR A 135 16.90 9.94 3.03
C THR A 135 16.44 11.34 3.43
N ASP A 136 17.30 12.12 4.08
CA ASP A 136 17.00 13.52 4.45
C ASP A 136 16.93 14.40 3.20
N THR A 137 17.80 14.14 2.21
CA THR A 137 17.74 14.81 0.90
C THR A 137 16.42 14.51 0.19
N MET A 138 15.96 13.26 0.19
CA MET A 138 14.66 12.89 -0.39
C MET A 138 13.51 13.63 0.30
N TYR A 139 13.52 13.71 1.62
CA TYR A 139 12.51 14.43 2.37
C TYR A 139 12.55 15.95 2.08
N SER A 140 13.74 16.54 1.98
CA SER A 140 13.91 17.94 1.56
C SER A 140 13.36 18.19 0.16
N ARG A 141 13.61 17.29 -0.81
CA ARG A 141 13.02 17.35 -2.14
C ARG A 141 11.49 17.29 -2.12
N LEU A 142 10.95 16.43 -1.25
CA LEU A 142 9.51 16.34 -1.05
C LEU A 142 8.93 17.65 -0.52
N LEU A 143 9.55 18.27 0.48
CA LEU A 143 9.15 19.57 1.04
C LEU A 143 9.20 20.70 -0.01
N GLN A 144 10.19 20.69 -0.88
CA GLN A 144 10.39 21.70 -1.93
C GLN A 144 9.57 21.44 -3.20
N SER A 145 8.95 20.27 -3.35
CA SER A 145 8.21 19.92 -4.55
C SER A 145 7.05 20.90 -4.82
N PRO A 146 6.69 21.16 -6.09
CA PRO A 146 5.56 22.04 -6.40
C PRO A 146 4.25 21.43 -5.93
N LEU A 147 3.25 22.29 -5.74
CA LEU A 147 1.86 21.87 -5.56
C LEU A 147 1.08 22.11 -6.86
N GLY A 148 0.23 21.14 -7.21
CA GLY A 148 -0.83 21.32 -8.18
C GLY A 148 -2.05 22.04 -7.56
N THR A 149 -3.22 21.89 -8.20
CA THR A 149 -4.47 22.54 -7.75
C THR A 149 -5.06 21.79 -6.55
N PRO A 150 -5.14 22.41 -5.37
CA PRO A 150 -5.84 21.83 -4.22
C PRO A 150 -7.32 21.58 -4.52
N GLY A 151 -7.88 20.53 -3.92
CA GLY A 151 -9.28 20.12 -4.13
C GLY A 151 -9.49 19.25 -5.37
N LYS A 152 -8.56 19.25 -6.35
CA LYS A 152 -8.58 18.35 -7.49
C LYS A 152 -8.00 16.99 -7.07
N TYR A 153 -8.68 15.90 -7.43
CA TYR A 153 -8.15 14.56 -7.23
C TYR A 153 -6.96 14.28 -8.14
N VAL A 154 -5.82 14.02 -7.51
CA VAL A 154 -4.59 13.54 -8.17
C VAL A 154 -3.96 12.50 -7.27
N TYR A 155 -4.03 11.23 -7.65
CA TYR A 155 -3.41 10.15 -6.88
C TYR A 155 -1.93 10.42 -6.66
N SER A 156 -1.50 10.42 -5.40
CA SER A 156 -0.13 10.75 -5.03
C SER A 156 0.42 9.80 -3.96
N ASP A 157 1.59 9.24 -4.22
CA ASP A 157 2.37 8.49 -3.23
C ASP A 157 2.92 9.41 -2.14
N ASN A 158 3.19 10.66 -2.48
CA ASN A 158 3.72 11.65 -1.54
C ASN A 158 2.73 11.99 -0.41
N ASP A 159 1.40 11.91 -0.67
CA ASP A 159 0.39 12.03 0.38
C ASP A 159 0.64 11.02 1.51
N PHE A 160 0.95 9.79 1.14
CA PHE A 160 1.15 8.70 2.09
C PHE A 160 2.55 8.70 2.73
N ILE A 161 3.55 9.28 2.08
CA ILE A 161 4.85 9.55 2.74
C ILE A 161 4.62 10.54 3.90
N PHE A 162 3.86 11.62 3.69
CA PHE A 162 3.53 12.57 4.76
C PHE A 162 2.68 11.92 5.85
N LEU A 163 1.70 11.07 5.52
CA LEU A 163 0.89 10.38 6.53
C LEU A 163 1.72 9.42 7.38
N ALA A 164 2.70 8.72 6.80
CA ALA A 164 3.63 7.91 7.60
C ALA A 164 4.47 8.77 8.54
N LYS A 165 5.03 9.88 8.05
CA LYS A 165 5.76 10.84 8.89
C LYS A 165 4.91 11.41 10.02
N LEU A 166 3.64 11.70 9.73
CA LEU A 166 2.65 12.12 10.74
C LEU A 166 2.48 11.06 11.84
N VAL A 167 2.29 9.80 11.46
CA VAL A 167 2.18 8.68 12.41
C VAL A 167 3.44 8.58 13.27
N GLU A 168 4.62 8.64 12.65
CA GLU A 168 5.91 8.55 13.32
C GLU A 168 6.13 9.72 14.30
N ALA A 169 5.81 10.95 13.89
CA ALA A 169 5.94 12.14 14.74
C ALA A 169 5.02 12.08 15.98
N ILE A 170 3.78 11.62 15.82
CA ILE A 170 2.81 11.53 16.92
C ILE A 170 3.12 10.40 17.88
N THR A 171 3.64 9.27 17.37
CA THR A 171 3.80 8.04 18.16
C THR A 171 5.21 7.85 18.70
N GLY A 172 6.20 8.54 18.15
CA GLY A 172 7.62 8.34 18.46
C GLY A 172 8.16 6.99 17.99
N THR A 173 7.43 6.27 17.12
CA THR A 173 7.85 4.96 16.60
C THR A 173 7.59 4.87 15.09
N THR A 174 8.31 4.00 14.40
CA THR A 174 8.16 3.81 12.95
C THR A 174 6.82 3.20 12.61
N LEU A 175 6.33 3.47 11.39
CA LEU A 175 5.02 2.97 10.91
C LEU A 175 4.89 1.45 11.04
N ASP A 176 5.93 0.69 10.64
CA ASP A 176 5.95 -0.78 10.74
C ASP A 176 5.77 -1.27 12.18
N LYS A 177 6.49 -0.68 13.14
CA LYS A 177 6.39 -1.03 14.56
C LYS A 177 5.02 -0.66 15.12
N PHE A 178 4.48 0.49 14.71
CA PHE A 178 3.17 0.91 15.17
C PHE A 178 2.07 -0.05 14.73
N VAL A 179 1.98 -0.39 13.42
CA VAL A 179 0.94 -1.30 12.93
C VAL A 179 1.13 -2.72 13.44
N GLN A 180 2.38 -3.16 13.61
CA GLN A 180 2.72 -4.46 14.19
C GLN A 180 2.16 -4.58 15.61
N THR A 181 2.33 -3.53 16.43
CA THR A 181 1.89 -3.53 17.84
C THR A 181 0.39 -3.31 17.97
N ALA A 182 -0.19 -2.40 17.15
CA ALA A 182 -1.59 -2.03 17.27
C ALA A 182 -2.55 -3.05 16.62
N PHE A 183 -2.11 -3.73 15.56
CA PHE A 183 -2.95 -4.59 14.74
C PHE A 183 -2.37 -5.98 14.50
N TYR A 184 -1.24 -6.10 13.79
CA TYR A 184 -0.83 -7.38 13.20
C TYR A 184 -0.53 -8.44 14.25
N ARG A 185 0.31 -8.14 15.24
CA ARG A 185 0.61 -9.09 16.33
C ARG A 185 -0.61 -9.44 17.17
N PRO A 186 -1.44 -8.48 17.64
CA PRO A 186 -2.65 -8.82 18.41
C PRO A 186 -3.72 -9.58 17.62
N MET A 187 -3.73 -9.46 16.28
CA MET A 187 -4.60 -10.23 15.37
C MET A 187 -3.99 -11.60 15.01
N ASN A 188 -2.76 -11.89 15.45
CA ASN A 188 -2.00 -13.09 15.10
C ASN A 188 -1.74 -13.23 13.60
N LEU A 189 -1.45 -12.10 12.92
CA LEU A 189 -1.03 -12.10 11.52
C LEU A 189 0.45 -12.45 11.45
N SER A 190 0.78 -13.51 10.73
CA SER A 190 2.13 -14.09 10.72
C SER A 190 3.00 -13.58 9.57
N THR A 191 2.39 -13.10 8.49
CA THR A 191 3.07 -12.70 7.27
C THR A 191 3.02 -11.19 7.02
N ALA A 192 1.99 -10.50 7.58
CA ALA A 192 1.83 -9.06 7.40
C ALA A 192 2.96 -8.28 8.08
N GLY A 193 3.77 -7.59 7.29
CA GLY A 193 4.90 -6.81 7.80
C GLY A 193 5.73 -6.18 6.71
N PHE A 194 6.76 -5.46 7.14
CA PHE A 194 7.71 -4.78 6.26
C PHE A 194 9.03 -5.53 6.28
N ARG A 195 9.82 -5.42 5.20
CA ARG A 195 11.17 -6.02 5.09
C ARG A 195 11.18 -7.52 5.40
N PRO A 196 10.34 -8.34 4.76
CA PRO A 196 10.17 -9.74 5.13
C PRO A 196 11.46 -10.56 5.01
N ALA A 197 12.41 -10.17 4.17
CA ALA A 197 13.71 -10.87 4.06
C ALA A 197 14.56 -10.83 5.34
N GLU A 198 14.20 -10.00 6.34
CA GLU A 198 14.88 -9.94 7.64
C GLU A 198 14.38 -11.03 8.62
N TYR A 199 13.16 -11.58 8.41
CA TYR A 199 12.55 -12.49 9.37
C TYR A 199 11.92 -13.76 8.75
N MET A 200 11.87 -13.87 7.41
CA MET A 200 11.38 -15.08 6.74
C MET A 200 12.29 -15.50 5.58
N PRO A 201 12.31 -16.80 5.24
CA PRO A 201 13.08 -17.28 4.10
C PRO A 201 12.57 -16.71 2.78
N LYS A 202 13.49 -16.26 1.91
CA LYS A 202 13.15 -15.73 0.57
C LYS A 202 12.36 -16.71 -0.30
N ARG A 203 12.52 -18.03 -0.10
CA ARG A 203 11.74 -19.05 -0.82
C ARG A 203 10.22 -18.97 -0.57
N ASN A 204 9.79 -18.25 0.46
CA ASN A 204 8.38 -18.03 0.77
C ASN A 204 7.85 -16.74 0.13
N ILE A 205 8.71 -15.93 -0.49
CA ILE A 205 8.37 -14.60 -1.00
C ILE A 205 8.40 -14.64 -2.52
N ALA A 206 7.29 -14.29 -3.16
CA ALA A 206 7.22 -14.17 -4.60
C ALA A 206 8.14 -13.02 -5.08
N PRO A 207 9.01 -13.26 -6.09
CA PRO A 207 9.78 -12.18 -6.70
C PRO A 207 8.86 -11.17 -7.36
N SER A 208 9.15 -9.88 -7.26
CA SER A 208 8.35 -8.84 -7.90
C SER A 208 8.79 -8.56 -9.33
N GLU A 209 10.06 -8.28 -9.56
CA GLU A 209 10.58 -7.89 -10.87
C GLU A 209 12.08 -8.23 -11.01
N LYS A 210 12.53 -8.59 -12.21
CA LYS A 210 13.95 -8.47 -12.58
C LYS A 210 14.19 -7.03 -13.02
N GLU A 211 14.46 -6.17 -12.05
CA GLU A 211 14.52 -4.72 -12.22
C GLU A 211 15.76 -4.33 -13.04
N PRO A 212 15.60 -3.68 -14.22
CA PRO A 212 16.71 -3.52 -15.17
C PRO A 212 17.50 -2.22 -15.03
N VAL A 213 17.00 -1.23 -14.30
CA VAL A 213 17.51 0.15 -14.39
C VAL A 213 18.35 0.54 -13.18
N PHE A 214 17.72 0.53 -11.99
CA PHE A 214 18.31 1.08 -10.77
C PHE A 214 19.07 0.02 -9.96
N ARG A 215 18.39 -1.08 -9.62
CA ARG A 215 18.96 -2.14 -8.76
C ARG A 215 19.60 -3.29 -9.55
N LYS A 216 19.21 -3.44 -10.82
CA LYS A 216 19.76 -4.39 -11.80
C LYS A 216 19.82 -5.83 -11.29
N GLN A 217 18.76 -6.25 -10.57
CA GLN A 217 18.66 -7.59 -9.98
C GLN A 217 17.21 -8.05 -9.85
N LEU A 218 17.01 -9.35 -9.58
CA LEU A 218 15.71 -9.89 -9.21
C LEU A 218 15.34 -9.42 -7.80
N ILE A 219 14.23 -8.71 -7.67
CA ILE A 219 13.77 -8.15 -6.40
C ILE A 219 12.94 -9.19 -5.65
N VAL A 220 13.43 -9.65 -4.50
CA VAL A 220 12.78 -10.64 -3.62
C VAL A 220 12.89 -10.20 -2.18
N GLY A 221 11.76 -9.98 -1.50
CA GLY A 221 11.72 -9.60 -0.09
C GLY A 221 12.21 -8.19 0.23
N THR A 222 12.51 -7.41 -0.82
CA THR A 222 12.73 -5.96 -0.75
C THR A 222 11.58 -5.31 -1.53
N VAL A 223 11.06 -4.19 -1.04
CA VAL A 223 9.95 -3.49 -1.69
C VAL A 223 10.28 -3.13 -3.15
N HIS A 224 9.32 -3.37 -4.04
CA HIS A 224 9.47 -3.08 -5.47
C HIS A 224 9.62 -1.58 -5.73
N ASP A 225 8.79 -0.75 -5.08
CA ASP A 225 8.85 0.71 -5.24
C ASP A 225 10.24 1.24 -4.88
N PRO A 226 10.96 1.89 -5.82
CA PRO A 226 12.32 2.36 -5.56
C PRO A 226 12.37 3.48 -4.52
N GLY A 227 11.37 4.36 -4.47
CA GLY A 227 11.28 5.41 -3.46
C GLY A 227 11.10 4.84 -2.05
N ALA A 228 10.20 3.87 -1.90
CA ALA A 228 10.00 3.17 -0.63
C ALA A 228 11.26 2.37 -0.21
N ALA A 229 11.96 1.73 -1.16
CA ALA A 229 13.23 1.05 -0.89
C ALA A 229 14.30 2.03 -0.37
N MET A 230 14.42 3.20 -1.00
CA MET A 230 15.33 4.27 -0.58
C MET A 230 14.93 4.92 0.76
N LEU A 231 13.66 4.77 1.19
CA LEU A 231 13.19 5.11 2.53
C LEU A 231 13.36 3.94 3.53
N GLY A 232 14.20 2.96 3.20
CA GLY A 232 14.52 1.82 4.07
C GLY A 232 13.48 0.70 4.07
N GLY A 233 12.60 0.65 3.07
CA GLY A 233 11.59 -0.39 2.90
C GLY A 233 10.34 -0.21 3.77
N VAL A 234 10.27 0.86 4.57
CA VAL A 234 9.10 1.24 5.38
C VAL A 234 8.62 2.61 4.94
N ALA A 235 7.62 2.63 4.09
CA ALA A 235 7.04 3.88 3.61
C ALA A 235 5.50 3.80 3.65
N GLY A 236 4.84 4.96 3.77
CA GLY A 236 3.39 4.99 3.90
C GLY A 236 2.63 4.57 2.65
N HIS A 237 3.27 4.70 1.49
CA HIS A 237 2.66 4.40 0.19
C HIS A 237 2.92 2.99 -0.32
N ALA A 238 3.99 2.31 0.16
CA ALA A 238 4.42 0.97 -0.24
C ALA A 238 5.35 0.35 0.81
N GLY A 239 5.61 -0.96 0.75
CA GLY A 239 6.55 -1.68 1.61
C GLY A 239 5.91 -2.75 2.50
N LEU A 240 4.58 -2.83 2.57
CA LEU A 240 3.90 -3.95 3.21
C LEU A 240 4.05 -5.21 2.34
N PHE A 241 4.36 -6.31 2.99
CA PHE A 241 4.31 -7.66 2.43
C PHE A 241 3.31 -8.50 3.22
N SER A 242 2.64 -9.45 2.55
CA SER A 242 1.73 -10.37 3.22
C SER A 242 1.31 -11.53 2.29
N ASP A 243 0.65 -12.53 2.86
CA ASP A 243 -0.14 -13.51 2.14
C ASP A 243 -1.62 -13.11 2.01
N ALA A 244 -2.41 -13.93 1.34
CA ALA A 244 -3.82 -13.64 1.10
C ALA A 244 -4.65 -13.76 2.37
N TYR A 245 -4.30 -14.65 3.29
CA TYR A 245 -5.04 -14.88 4.53
C TYR A 245 -4.96 -13.68 5.48
N ASP A 246 -3.76 -13.18 5.74
CA ASP A 246 -3.54 -12.03 6.60
C ASP A 246 -4.20 -10.77 6.03
N MET A 247 -4.14 -10.57 4.69
CA MET A 247 -4.84 -9.48 4.04
C MET A 247 -6.36 -9.60 4.18
N ALA A 248 -6.90 -10.80 4.02
CA ALA A 248 -8.33 -11.05 4.23
C ALA A 248 -8.74 -10.80 5.69
N ALA A 249 -7.90 -11.14 6.66
CA ALA A 249 -8.16 -10.87 8.08
C ALA A 249 -8.26 -9.36 8.37
N ILE A 250 -7.38 -8.53 7.78
CA ILE A 250 -7.44 -7.07 7.90
C ILE A 250 -8.74 -6.53 7.27
N MET A 251 -9.08 -6.98 6.08
CA MET A 251 -10.32 -6.54 5.42
C MET A 251 -11.57 -7.03 6.14
N GLN A 252 -11.53 -8.23 6.75
CA GLN A 252 -12.62 -8.76 7.57
C GLN A 252 -12.79 -7.98 8.87
N LEU A 253 -11.69 -7.54 9.51
CA LEU A 253 -11.73 -6.62 10.65
C LEU A 253 -12.54 -5.37 10.30
N LEU A 254 -12.23 -4.73 9.17
CA LEU A 254 -12.92 -3.53 8.72
C LEU A 254 -14.39 -3.80 8.36
N LEU A 255 -14.67 -4.90 7.66
CA LEU A 255 -16.02 -5.32 7.31
C LEU A 255 -16.89 -5.61 8.53
N ASN A 256 -16.29 -6.13 9.61
CA ASN A 256 -16.96 -6.41 10.88
C ASN A 256 -17.05 -5.19 11.83
N GLY A 257 -16.89 -3.96 11.32
CA GLY A 257 -16.98 -2.75 12.14
C GLY A 257 -15.92 -2.68 13.23
N GLY A 258 -14.70 -3.17 12.94
CA GLY A 258 -13.52 -3.06 13.81
C GLY A 258 -13.37 -4.18 14.85
N ILE A 259 -14.11 -5.28 14.70
CA ILE A 259 -13.99 -6.45 15.58
C ILE A 259 -13.38 -7.62 14.81
N TYR A 260 -12.36 -8.24 15.39
CA TYR A 260 -11.74 -9.46 14.89
C TYR A 260 -11.48 -10.45 16.06
N ASN A 261 -11.89 -11.69 15.90
CA ASN A 261 -11.79 -12.73 16.94
C ASN A 261 -12.29 -12.26 18.32
N GLY A 262 -13.45 -11.58 18.34
CA GLY A 262 -14.10 -11.08 19.57
C GLY A 262 -13.45 -9.84 20.19
N LYS A 263 -12.34 -9.37 19.66
CA LYS A 263 -11.63 -8.17 20.14
C LYS A 263 -11.89 -6.96 19.24
N ARG A 264 -12.17 -5.79 19.88
CA ARG A 264 -12.30 -4.51 19.17
C ARG A 264 -10.95 -3.85 18.97
N TYR A 265 -10.65 -3.49 17.74
CA TYR A 265 -9.44 -2.78 17.31
C TYR A 265 -9.75 -1.33 16.88
N LEU A 266 -10.90 -1.14 16.24
CA LEU A 266 -11.39 0.15 15.75
C LEU A 266 -12.88 0.30 16.09
N GLN A 267 -13.36 1.54 16.18
CA GLN A 267 -14.79 1.82 16.30
C GLN A 267 -15.44 1.78 14.92
N LYS A 268 -16.70 1.34 14.89
CA LYS A 268 -17.48 1.27 13.65
C LYS A 268 -17.61 2.64 12.99
N GLU A 269 -17.87 3.66 13.79
CA GLU A 269 -18.05 5.04 13.34
C GLU A 269 -16.80 5.59 12.62
N THR A 270 -15.61 5.22 13.09
CA THR A 270 -14.35 5.54 12.42
C THR A 270 -14.25 4.86 11.06
N ILE A 271 -14.58 3.57 10.99
CA ILE A 271 -14.56 2.82 9.74
C ILE A 271 -15.58 3.42 8.75
N ASP A 272 -16.81 3.66 9.20
CA ASP A 272 -17.86 4.26 8.36
C ASP A 272 -17.43 5.62 7.82
N LEU A 273 -16.80 6.47 8.66
CA LEU A 273 -16.26 7.76 8.25
C LEU A 273 -15.18 7.60 7.18
N PHE A 274 -14.19 6.72 7.40
CA PHE A 274 -13.05 6.61 6.49
C PHE A 274 -13.40 5.92 5.16
N THR A 275 -14.39 5.04 5.16
CA THR A 275 -14.81 4.30 3.96
C THR A 275 -15.97 4.97 3.21
N ALA A 276 -16.55 6.07 3.71
CA ALA A 276 -17.57 6.83 3.01
C ALA A 276 -17.02 7.59 1.79
N TYR A 277 -17.91 7.96 0.84
CA TYR A 277 -17.60 8.96 -0.17
C TYR A 277 -17.56 10.35 0.43
N HIS A 278 -16.51 11.12 0.17
CA HIS A 278 -16.32 12.46 0.73
C HIS A 278 -16.47 13.60 -0.29
N ASN A 279 -16.42 13.32 -1.58
CA ASN A 279 -16.44 14.34 -2.62
C ASN A 279 -17.32 13.91 -3.79
N LYS A 280 -18.09 14.85 -4.37
CA LYS A 280 -18.95 14.55 -5.54
C LYS A 280 -18.14 14.14 -6.77
N ASN A 281 -16.95 14.70 -6.94
CA ASN A 281 -16.11 14.56 -8.12
C ASN A 281 -15.01 13.47 -7.97
N SER A 282 -14.99 12.75 -6.86
CA SER A 282 -14.03 11.68 -6.61
C SER A 282 -14.72 10.47 -5.99
N ARG A 283 -14.25 9.29 -6.35
CA ARG A 283 -14.70 8.04 -5.74
C ARG A 283 -14.02 7.72 -4.41
N ARG A 284 -13.08 8.53 -3.95
CA ARG A 284 -12.24 8.19 -2.78
C ARG A 284 -12.98 8.32 -1.46
N GLY A 285 -12.72 7.35 -0.56
CA GLY A 285 -12.82 7.51 0.88
C GLY A 285 -11.52 8.06 1.45
N LEU A 286 -11.45 8.25 2.76
CA LEU A 286 -10.23 8.70 3.45
C LEU A 286 -9.18 7.57 3.44
N GLY A 287 -8.26 7.66 2.50
CA GLY A 287 -7.24 6.65 2.23
C GLY A 287 -7.72 5.48 1.37
N PHE A 288 -8.99 5.15 1.36
CA PHE A 288 -9.55 4.02 0.62
C PHE A 288 -9.95 4.37 -0.81
N ASP A 289 -9.83 3.40 -1.69
CA ASP A 289 -10.46 3.41 -3.01
C ASP A 289 -11.87 2.83 -2.90
N LYS A 290 -12.77 3.26 -3.79
CA LYS A 290 -14.18 2.87 -3.80
C LYS A 290 -14.64 2.60 -5.23
N PRO A 291 -15.80 1.96 -5.43
CA PRO A 291 -16.41 1.85 -6.75
C PRO A 291 -16.63 3.22 -7.39
N GLU A 292 -16.62 3.26 -8.71
CA GLU A 292 -17.05 4.45 -9.42
C GLU A 292 -18.54 4.72 -9.13
N LYS A 293 -18.93 5.99 -8.99
CA LYS A 293 -20.30 6.36 -8.60
C LYS A 293 -21.35 6.04 -9.71
N ASP A 294 -20.88 6.02 -10.95
CA ASP A 294 -21.66 5.66 -12.14
C ASP A 294 -21.26 4.29 -12.70
N ASN A 295 -20.79 3.38 -11.83
CA ASN A 295 -20.19 2.09 -12.17
C ASN A 295 -21.04 1.27 -13.16
N TYR A 296 -22.36 1.30 -12.99
CA TYR A 296 -23.32 0.59 -13.84
C TYR A 296 -23.43 1.15 -15.29
N LYS A 297 -22.88 2.33 -15.56
CA LYS A 297 -22.84 2.96 -16.89
C LYS A 297 -21.50 2.80 -17.60
N ARG A 298 -20.48 2.28 -16.90
CA ARG A 298 -19.13 2.24 -17.44
C ARG A 298 -18.91 0.99 -18.28
N ALA A 299 -18.20 1.14 -19.39
CA ALA A 299 -17.70 0.01 -20.16
C ALA A 299 -16.67 -0.81 -19.37
N GLU A 300 -15.87 -0.12 -18.54
CA GLU A 300 -14.89 -0.73 -17.63
C GLU A 300 -15.27 -0.39 -16.18
N PRO A 301 -16.15 -1.19 -15.54
CA PRO A 301 -16.57 -0.98 -14.17
C PRO A 301 -15.41 -1.24 -13.20
N TYR A 302 -15.36 -0.48 -12.09
CA TYR A 302 -14.29 -0.63 -11.09
C TYR A 302 -14.88 -0.62 -9.66
N PRO A 303 -14.51 -1.57 -8.81
CA PRO A 303 -13.59 -2.73 -9.05
C PRO A 303 -14.28 -3.90 -9.77
N ALA A 304 -15.60 -3.93 -9.83
CA ALA A 304 -16.44 -4.88 -10.53
C ALA A 304 -17.83 -4.25 -10.74
N LEU A 305 -18.61 -4.72 -11.73
CA LEU A 305 -19.92 -4.17 -12.05
C LEU A 305 -20.90 -4.28 -10.88
N SER A 306 -20.92 -5.42 -10.20
CA SER A 306 -21.82 -5.71 -9.07
C SER A 306 -21.34 -5.12 -7.73
N ALA A 307 -20.17 -4.47 -7.67
CA ALA A 307 -19.68 -3.89 -6.43
C ALA A 307 -20.63 -2.82 -5.90
N SER A 308 -21.06 -2.97 -4.63
CA SER A 308 -21.97 -2.01 -4.01
C SER A 308 -21.29 -0.67 -3.76
N PRO A 309 -22.05 0.44 -3.63
CA PRO A 309 -21.49 1.73 -3.23
C PRO A 309 -20.81 1.72 -1.85
N LEU A 310 -21.09 0.71 -1.03
CA LEU A 310 -20.45 0.54 0.28
C LEU A 310 -19.08 -0.13 0.19
N ALA A 311 -18.75 -0.78 -0.94
CA ALA A 311 -17.46 -1.44 -1.12
C ALA A 311 -16.29 -0.45 -0.99
N PHE A 312 -15.18 -0.93 -0.43
CA PHE A 312 -13.93 -0.20 -0.25
C PHE A 312 -12.73 -1.13 -0.34
N GLY A 313 -11.60 -0.60 -0.73
CA GLY A 313 -10.38 -1.39 -0.89
C GLY A 313 -9.25 -0.60 -1.51
N HIS A 314 -8.31 -1.30 -2.12
CA HIS A 314 -7.23 -0.71 -2.92
C HIS A 314 -6.59 -1.75 -3.84
N SER A 315 -5.99 -1.29 -4.92
CA SER A 315 -5.14 -2.10 -5.79
C SER A 315 -3.66 -1.75 -5.64
N GLY A 316 -2.77 -2.73 -5.88
CA GLY A 316 -1.33 -2.57 -5.87
C GLY A 316 -0.71 -2.66 -7.26
N PHE A 317 0.36 -1.90 -7.48
CA PHE A 317 1.09 -1.86 -8.74
C PHE A 317 1.68 -3.22 -9.12
N THR A 318 2.10 -4.01 -8.13
CA THR A 318 2.63 -5.37 -8.27
C THR A 318 1.59 -6.40 -8.75
N GLY A 319 0.31 -6.01 -8.85
CA GLY A 319 -0.77 -6.86 -9.33
C GLY A 319 -1.71 -7.35 -8.24
N THR A 320 -1.55 -6.85 -7.02
CA THR A 320 -2.37 -7.19 -5.86
C THR A 320 -3.64 -6.33 -5.78
N CYS A 321 -4.66 -6.81 -5.10
CA CYS A 321 -5.77 -5.98 -4.63
C CYS A 321 -6.49 -6.61 -3.44
N VAL A 322 -7.14 -5.77 -2.64
CA VAL A 322 -8.02 -6.14 -1.54
C VAL A 322 -9.31 -5.34 -1.62
N TRP A 323 -10.46 -5.99 -1.42
CA TRP A 323 -11.76 -5.36 -1.39
C TRP A 323 -12.63 -5.95 -0.30
N ALA A 324 -13.39 -5.10 0.39
CA ALA A 324 -14.48 -5.49 1.27
C ALA A 324 -15.76 -4.83 0.80
N ASP A 325 -16.85 -5.58 0.73
CA ASP A 325 -18.17 -5.09 0.39
C ASP A 325 -19.16 -5.38 1.53
N PRO A 326 -19.48 -4.38 2.36
CA PRO A 326 -20.38 -4.55 3.49
C PRO A 326 -21.80 -4.95 3.11
N ALA A 327 -22.31 -4.49 1.95
CA ALA A 327 -23.67 -4.84 1.51
C ALA A 327 -23.84 -6.34 1.28
N TYR A 328 -22.77 -6.98 0.86
CA TYR A 328 -22.76 -8.41 0.54
C TYR A 328 -21.96 -9.24 1.52
N ARG A 329 -21.36 -8.63 2.54
CA ARG A 329 -20.49 -9.32 3.51
C ARG A 329 -19.41 -10.14 2.81
N LEU A 330 -18.80 -9.55 1.78
CA LEU A 330 -17.79 -10.15 0.92
C LEU A 330 -16.44 -9.49 1.17
N VAL A 331 -15.40 -10.31 1.38
CA VAL A 331 -14.00 -9.90 1.27
C VAL A 331 -13.38 -10.61 0.08
N TYR A 332 -12.61 -9.88 -0.71
CA TYR A 332 -11.88 -10.40 -1.86
C TYR A 332 -10.42 -9.96 -1.80
N VAL A 333 -9.53 -10.92 -1.96
CA VAL A 333 -8.08 -10.71 -2.06
C VAL A 333 -7.58 -11.41 -3.32
N PHE A 334 -6.84 -10.67 -4.14
CA PHE A 334 -6.13 -11.19 -5.29
C PHE A 334 -4.66 -10.79 -5.21
N LEU A 335 -3.76 -11.77 -5.20
CA LEU A 335 -2.31 -11.55 -5.13
C LEU A 335 -1.64 -12.14 -6.36
N SER A 336 -0.79 -11.34 -6.99
CA SER A 336 0.07 -11.77 -8.10
C SER A 336 1.37 -10.97 -8.10
N ASN A 337 2.36 -11.49 -8.80
CA ASN A 337 3.63 -10.81 -9.08
C ASN A 337 3.72 -10.48 -10.58
N ARG A 338 2.72 -9.72 -11.09
CA ARG A 338 2.55 -9.43 -12.52
C ARG A 338 3.76 -8.78 -13.19
N LEU A 339 4.62 -8.12 -12.43
CA LEU A 339 5.82 -7.46 -12.94
C LEU A 339 6.94 -8.45 -13.30
N THR A 340 6.78 -9.73 -12.95
CA THR A 340 7.72 -10.78 -13.37
C THR A 340 7.43 -11.20 -14.81
N PRO A 341 8.47 -11.30 -15.69
CA PRO A 341 9.89 -11.06 -15.41
C PRO A 341 10.26 -9.59 -15.32
N ASP A 342 9.52 -8.70 -15.95
CA ASP A 342 9.79 -7.26 -16.01
C ASP A 342 8.49 -6.42 -16.02
N GLY A 343 8.61 -5.12 -15.72
CA GLY A 343 7.49 -4.19 -15.60
C GLY A 343 6.68 -3.94 -16.87
N THR A 344 7.11 -4.44 -18.05
CA THR A 344 6.39 -4.29 -19.32
C THR A 344 5.17 -5.21 -19.40
N ASN A 345 5.10 -6.25 -18.55
CA ASN A 345 3.98 -7.19 -18.53
C ASN A 345 2.68 -6.49 -18.06
N SER A 346 1.84 -6.15 -19.01
CA SER A 346 0.55 -5.46 -18.77
C SER A 346 -0.67 -6.38 -18.92
N LYS A 347 -0.50 -7.70 -19.14
CA LYS A 347 -1.58 -8.64 -19.42
C LYS A 347 -2.68 -8.62 -18.35
N LEU A 348 -2.30 -8.67 -17.08
CA LEU A 348 -3.24 -8.65 -15.96
C LEU A 348 -4.19 -7.43 -15.99
N ILE A 349 -3.67 -6.26 -16.37
CA ILE A 349 -4.44 -5.02 -16.46
C ILE A 349 -5.26 -4.99 -17.74
N LYS A 350 -4.66 -5.27 -18.89
CA LYS A 350 -5.34 -5.23 -20.21
C LYS A 350 -6.48 -6.24 -20.31
N MET A 351 -6.38 -7.36 -19.62
CA MET A 351 -7.40 -8.41 -19.58
C MET A 351 -8.39 -8.25 -18.40
N ASN A 352 -8.33 -7.18 -17.66
CA ASN A 352 -9.20 -6.89 -16.49
C ASN A 352 -9.34 -8.03 -15.47
N VAL A 353 -8.32 -8.90 -15.35
CA VAL A 353 -8.38 -10.17 -14.61
C VAL A 353 -8.90 -10.00 -13.18
N ARG A 354 -8.47 -8.95 -12.47
CA ARG A 354 -8.90 -8.70 -11.08
C ARG A 354 -10.39 -8.35 -11.00
N THR A 355 -10.86 -7.54 -11.94
CA THR A 355 -12.26 -7.11 -12.08
C THR A 355 -13.17 -8.29 -12.42
N ASP A 356 -12.78 -9.08 -13.43
CA ASP A 356 -13.60 -10.20 -13.92
C ASP A 356 -13.70 -11.32 -12.88
N ILE A 357 -12.62 -11.62 -12.15
CA ILE A 357 -12.67 -12.61 -11.08
C ILE A 357 -13.53 -12.12 -9.90
N LEU A 358 -13.43 -10.85 -9.51
CA LEU A 358 -14.31 -10.30 -8.49
C LEU A 358 -15.76 -10.33 -8.94
N GLN A 359 -16.06 -9.99 -10.20
CA GLN A 359 -17.40 -10.07 -10.77
C GLN A 359 -17.93 -11.50 -10.76
N ALA A 360 -17.09 -12.50 -11.07
CA ALA A 360 -17.48 -13.91 -11.01
C ALA A 360 -17.87 -14.35 -9.58
N PHE A 361 -17.21 -13.82 -8.54
CA PHE A 361 -17.63 -14.09 -7.15
C PHE A 361 -18.98 -13.46 -6.83
N TYR A 362 -19.25 -12.22 -7.26
CA TYR A 362 -20.58 -11.62 -7.10
C TYR A 362 -21.64 -12.51 -7.73
N GLN A 363 -21.45 -12.95 -8.97
CA GLN A 363 -22.40 -13.81 -9.68
C GLN A 363 -22.57 -15.18 -9.01
N ALA A 364 -21.46 -15.82 -8.60
CA ALA A 364 -21.47 -17.12 -7.96
C ALA A 364 -22.22 -17.12 -6.61
N PHE A 365 -22.25 -15.98 -5.93
CA PHE A 365 -22.99 -15.81 -4.68
C PHE A 365 -24.41 -15.20 -4.88
N GLY A 366 -24.86 -15.02 -6.13
CA GLY A 366 -26.20 -14.53 -6.45
C GLY A 366 -26.40 -13.02 -6.21
N MET A 367 -25.37 -12.22 -6.45
CA MET A 367 -25.37 -10.78 -6.20
C MET A 367 -25.31 -9.94 -7.48
#